data_ebf7355b247a25a3a501e882d59bd297
#
_entry.id   ebf7355b247a25a3a501e882d59bd297
#
_cell.length_a   1.000
_cell.length_b   1.000
_cell.length_c   1.000
_cell.angle_alpha   90.00
_cell.angle_beta   90.00
_cell.angle_gamma   90.00
#
_symmetry.space_group_name_H-M   'P 1'
#
loop_
_entity.id
_entity.type
_entity.pdbx_description
1 polymer ?
#
loop_
_entity_poly.entity_id
_entity_poly.type
_entity_poly.pdbx_seq_one_letter_code
_entity_poly.pdbx_strand_id
1 'polypeptide(L)'
;MSRSTPLALPRVARTCVLLLVAACAPPGTAATPVVGLPCEDCDVPLIGLPADPPAIARLAPDDEPGERLRLTGRVTDAEGRPRGGVVVYAHQTDRQGIYPGEGGDRDAGIRQHGRLRAWAASDADGTYTFLTIRPGSYPGSTMPQHIHLYVIEPGCALYYIDDVLFRDDPHLTASAARKANKGRGGGGIVAPVRTADGWLARRDIVLGRNIPGYPGCAP
;
A
#
# COMPACT_ATOMS: atom_id res chain seq x y z
N MET A 1 75.69 39.70 -52.95
CA MET A 1 75.38 38.36 -52.41
C MET A 1 74.68 38.55 -51.08
N SER A 2 73.34 38.54 -51.14
CA SER A 2 72.52 38.79 -49.95
C SER A 2 71.87 37.42 -49.52
N ARG A 3 72.13 36.98 -48.29
CA ARG A 3 71.57 35.72 -47.74
C ARG A 3 70.32 36.08 -46.94
N SER A 4 69.19 35.60 -47.44
CA SER A 4 67.90 35.69 -46.75
C SER A 4 67.77 34.54 -45.74
N THR A 5 67.55 34.89 -44.50
CA THR A 5 67.26 33.94 -43.36
C THR A 5 65.73 33.67 -43.29
N PRO A 6 65.27 32.45 -43.20
CA PRO A 6 63.86 32.17 -43.07
C PRO A 6 63.39 32.37 -41.61
N LEU A 7 62.29 33.11 -41.45
CA LEU A 7 61.53 33.25 -40.15
C LEU A 7 60.83 31.91 -39.84
N ALA A 8 61.10 31.44 -38.60
CA ALA A 8 60.34 30.29 -38.02
C ALA A 8 59.07 30.80 -37.34
N LEU A 9 57.93 30.26 -37.74
CA LEU A 9 56.62 30.48 -37.13
C LEU A 9 56.46 29.59 -35.85
N PRO A 10 55.90 30.13 -34.76
CA PRO A 10 55.69 29.35 -33.56
C PRO A 10 54.49 28.35 -33.73
N ARG A 11 54.72 27.09 -33.34
CA ARG A 11 53.69 26.09 -33.24
C ARG A 11 52.81 26.35 -32.02
N VAL A 12 51.53 26.71 -32.25
CA VAL A 12 50.51 26.80 -31.21
C VAL A 12 50.05 25.37 -30.90
N ALA A 13 50.40 24.90 -29.69
CA ALA A 13 49.88 23.66 -29.15
C ALA A 13 48.41 23.84 -28.77
N ARG A 14 47.49 23.18 -29.47
CA ARG A 14 46.09 23.11 -29.09
C ARG A 14 45.94 22.06 -27.99
N THR A 15 45.79 22.50 -26.74
CA THR A 15 45.42 21.64 -25.62
C THR A 15 43.92 21.37 -25.72
N CYS A 16 43.55 20.13 -26.11
CA CYS A 16 42.16 19.66 -25.99
C CYS A 16 41.87 19.37 -24.54
N VAL A 17 41.06 20.20 -23.90
CA VAL A 17 40.45 19.94 -22.58
C VAL A 17 39.26 19.01 -22.84
N LEU A 18 39.39 17.72 -22.54
CA LEU A 18 38.25 16.79 -22.43
C LEU A 18 37.45 17.12 -21.16
N LEU A 19 36.33 17.77 -21.34
CA LEU A 19 35.30 17.87 -20.27
C LEU A 19 34.62 16.50 -20.11
N LEU A 20 35.00 15.76 -19.07
CA LEU A 20 34.24 14.59 -18.60
C LEU A 20 32.90 15.08 -17.99
N VAL A 21 31.84 14.99 -18.78
CA VAL A 21 30.47 15.13 -18.27
C VAL A 21 30.14 13.83 -17.52
N ALA A 22 30.23 13.85 -16.19
CA ALA A 22 29.70 12.79 -15.36
C ALA A 22 28.17 12.81 -15.48
N ALA A 23 27.60 11.87 -16.25
CA ALA A 23 26.18 11.65 -16.28
C ALA A 23 25.77 11.04 -14.92
N CYS A 24 25.18 11.87 -14.04
CA CYS A 24 24.43 11.35 -12.87
C CYS A 24 23.24 10.55 -13.41
N ALA A 25 23.33 9.22 -13.40
CA ALA A 25 22.16 8.38 -13.59
C ALA A 25 21.18 8.69 -12.45
N PRO A 26 19.87 8.83 -12.71
CA PRO A 26 18.89 8.98 -11.65
C PRO A 26 18.97 7.74 -10.73
N PRO A 27 18.85 7.90 -9.42
CA PRO A 27 18.80 6.76 -8.51
C PRO A 27 17.65 5.86 -8.96
N GLY A 28 17.98 4.63 -9.38
CA GLY A 28 16.98 3.62 -9.65
C GLY A 28 16.14 3.46 -8.38
N THR A 29 14.82 3.61 -8.49
CA THR A 29 13.91 3.31 -7.38
C THR A 29 14.11 1.85 -7.01
N ALA A 30 14.79 1.62 -5.88
CA ALA A 30 14.94 0.27 -5.35
C ALA A 30 13.54 -0.31 -5.16
N ALA A 31 13.35 -1.55 -5.63
CA ALA A 31 12.06 -2.23 -5.46
C ALA A 31 11.76 -2.33 -3.96
N THR A 32 10.52 -2.00 -3.56
CA THR A 32 10.07 -2.13 -2.16
C THR A 32 10.07 -3.62 -1.79
N PRO A 33 10.91 -4.09 -0.86
CA PRO A 33 10.98 -5.50 -0.53
C PRO A 33 9.72 -5.97 0.20
N VAL A 34 9.27 -7.19 -0.11
CA VAL A 34 8.18 -7.86 0.60
C VAL A 34 8.75 -8.54 1.85
N VAL A 35 8.15 -8.26 3.01
CA VAL A 35 8.54 -8.85 4.31
C VAL A 35 7.33 -9.50 4.99
N GLY A 36 7.54 -10.20 6.10
CA GLY A 36 6.45 -10.83 6.85
C GLY A 36 5.88 -12.08 6.20
N LEU A 37 6.68 -12.77 5.37
CA LEU A 37 6.28 -14.01 4.69
C LEU A 37 5.95 -15.15 5.68
N PRO A 38 5.11 -16.14 5.28
CA PRO A 38 4.48 -16.26 3.96
C PRO A 38 3.31 -15.28 3.77
N CYS A 39 3.12 -14.82 2.56
CA CYS A 39 2.08 -13.91 2.15
C CYS A 39 1.61 -14.34 0.75
N GLU A 40 0.32 -14.46 0.57
CA GLU A 40 -0.30 -14.80 -0.71
C GLU A 40 -0.45 -13.52 -1.54
N ASP A 41 -0.05 -13.53 -2.80
CA ASP A 41 -0.18 -12.42 -3.76
C ASP A 41 0.33 -11.06 -3.26
N CYS A 42 1.43 -11.05 -2.51
CA CYS A 42 1.99 -9.84 -1.89
C CYS A 42 2.54 -8.81 -2.88
N ASP A 43 2.73 -9.14 -4.13
CA ASP A 43 3.13 -8.24 -5.21
C ASP A 43 1.94 -7.48 -5.84
N VAL A 44 0.72 -8.05 -5.73
CA VAL A 44 -0.50 -7.44 -6.27
C VAL A 44 -0.76 -6.02 -5.75
N PRO A 45 -0.52 -5.67 -4.48
CA PRO A 45 -0.64 -4.30 -4.00
C PRO A 45 0.22 -3.27 -4.75
N LEU A 46 1.25 -3.69 -5.47
CA LEU A 46 2.09 -2.80 -6.30
C LEU A 46 1.54 -2.63 -7.73
N ILE A 47 0.64 -3.52 -8.18
CA ILE A 47 0.10 -3.48 -9.54
C ILE A 47 -1.00 -2.41 -9.62
N GLY A 48 -0.70 -1.34 -10.35
CA GLY A 48 -1.61 -0.20 -10.49
C GLY A 48 -1.58 0.79 -9.33
N LEU A 49 -0.59 0.69 -8.44
CA LEU A 49 -0.36 1.67 -7.38
C LEU A 49 -0.22 3.07 -7.98
N PRO A 50 -1.10 4.03 -7.64
CA PRO A 50 -0.98 5.41 -8.09
C PRO A 50 0.33 6.05 -7.59
N ALA A 51 0.89 6.97 -8.37
CA ALA A 51 2.08 7.72 -7.95
C ALA A 51 1.81 8.60 -6.70
N ASP A 52 0.58 9.07 -6.55
CA ASP A 52 0.13 9.91 -5.42
C ASP A 52 -1.27 9.45 -4.95
N PRO A 53 -1.35 8.40 -4.11
CA PRO A 53 -2.63 7.93 -3.60
C PRO A 53 -3.23 8.98 -2.64
N PRO A 54 -4.56 9.23 -2.70
CA PRO A 54 -5.21 10.17 -1.78
C PRO A 54 -5.30 9.61 -0.36
N ALA A 55 -5.42 10.48 0.65
CA ALA A 55 -5.66 10.04 2.02
C ALA A 55 -7.08 9.48 2.25
N ILE A 56 -8.04 9.90 1.41
CA ILE A 56 -9.41 9.36 1.37
C ILE A 56 -9.59 8.67 0.01
N ALA A 57 -9.54 7.36 0.00
CA ALA A 57 -9.67 6.55 -1.21
C ALA A 57 -11.05 5.89 -1.30
N ARG A 58 -11.56 5.78 -2.51
CA ARG A 58 -12.80 5.08 -2.81
C ARG A 58 -12.48 3.63 -3.18
N LEU A 59 -12.78 2.71 -2.28
CA LEU A 59 -12.58 1.29 -2.49
C LEU A 59 -13.77 0.65 -3.21
N ALA A 60 -15.00 1.12 -2.95
CA ALA A 60 -16.19 0.74 -3.68
C ALA A 60 -16.81 1.99 -4.35
N PRO A 61 -17.26 1.92 -5.61
CA PRO A 61 -17.95 3.02 -6.27
C PRO A 61 -19.26 3.38 -5.56
N ASP A 62 -19.79 4.59 -5.83
CA ASP A 62 -20.99 5.10 -5.14
C ASP A 62 -22.25 4.31 -5.45
N ASP A 63 -22.28 3.64 -6.59
CA ASP A 63 -23.39 2.79 -7.06
C ASP A 63 -23.20 1.31 -6.68
N GLU A 64 -22.08 0.96 -6.02
CA GLU A 64 -21.87 -0.44 -5.54
C GLU A 64 -22.98 -0.83 -4.56
N PRO A 65 -23.71 -1.92 -4.82
CA PRO A 65 -24.76 -2.39 -3.92
C PRO A 65 -24.19 -2.84 -2.56
N GLY A 66 -24.80 -2.37 -1.47
CA GLY A 66 -24.41 -2.75 -0.12
C GLY A 66 -24.59 -1.62 0.88
N GLU A 67 -24.37 -1.93 2.16
CA GLU A 67 -24.38 -0.92 3.22
C GLU A 67 -23.09 -0.10 3.21
N ARG A 68 -23.22 1.22 3.14
CA ARG A 68 -22.06 2.12 3.15
C ARG A 68 -21.22 1.91 4.39
N LEU A 69 -19.91 1.87 4.20
CA LEU A 69 -18.91 1.77 5.24
C LEU A 69 -17.79 2.79 5.01
N ARG A 70 -17.53 3.58 6.04
CA ARG A 70 -16.30 4.37 6.15
C ARG A 70 -15.35 3.60 7.06
N LEU A 71 -14.25 3.08 6.49
CA LEU A 71 -13.15 2.52 7.25
C LEU A 71 -12.07 3.58 7.38
N THR A 72 -11.75 4.02 8.58
CA THR A 72 -10.68 4.99 8.83
C THR A 72 -9.71 4.46 9.87
N GLY A 73 -8.53 5.06 9.97
CA GLY A 73 -7.55 4.72 10.98
C GLY A 73 -6.37 5.66 10.97
N ARG A 74 -5.49 5.45 11.92
CA ARG A 74 -4.25 6.20 12.04
C ARG A 74 -3.07 5.25 11.93
N VAL A 75 -2.10 5.62 11.10
CA VAL A 75 -0.81 4.94 10.98
C VAL A 75 0.17 5.59 11.94
N THR A 76 0.80 4.80 12.79
CA THR A 76 1.82 5.26 13.73
C THR A 76 3.05 4.36 13.69
N ASP A 77 4.19 4.88 14.13
CA ASP A 77 5.33 4.04 14.48
C ASP A 77 5.13 3.31 15.83
N ALA A 78 6.15 2.57 16.27
CA ALA A 78 6.10 1.81 17.53
C ALA A 78 5.99 2.70 18.77
N GLU A 79 6.42 3.95 18.70
CA GLU A 79 6.37 4.96 19.75
C GLU A 79 5.04 5.75 19.75
N GLY A 80 4.13 5.44 18.81
CA GLY A 80 2.83 6.11 18.70
C GLY A 80 2.86 7.44 17.95
N ARG A 81 3.97 7.81 17.31
CA ARG A 81 4.09 9.01 16.49
C ARG A 81 3.39 8.80 15.15
N PRO A 82 2.61 9.78 14.65
CA PRO A 82 1.95 9.65 13.36
C PRO A 82 2.97 9.51 12.21
N ARG A 83 2.60 8.70 11.22
CA ARG A 83 3.42 8.44 10.03
C ARG A 83 2.59 8.80 8.80
N GLY A 84 2.96 9.90 8.14
CA GLY A 84 2.41 10.31 6.85
C GLY A 84 3.13 9.63 5.67
N GLY A 85 2.46 9.57 4.51
CA GLY A 85 3.02 9.01 3.28
C GLY A 85 3.11 7.48 3.23
N VAL A 86 2.60 6.78 4.25
CA VAL A 86 2.47 5.32 4.25
C VAL A 86 1.23 4.94 3.45
N VAL A 87 1.39 4.06 2.47
CA VAL A 87 0.26 3.61 1.66
C VAL A 87 -0.36 2.36 2.28
N VAL A 88 -1.65 2.44 2.55
CA VAL A 88 -2.47 1.29 2.91
C VAL A 88 -3.20 0.84 1.66
N TYR A 89 -2.99 -0.41 1.26
CA TYR A 89 -3.77 -1.06 0.22
C TYR A 89 -4.86 -1.90 0.88
N ALA A 90 -6.07 -1.83 0.33
CA ALA A 90 -7.21 -2.61 0.79
C ALA A 90 -7.91 -3.30 -0.37
N HIS A 91 -8.41 -4.53 -0.14
CA HIS A 91 -9.33 -5.20 -1.05
C HIS A 91 -10.35 -6.03 -0.28
N GLN A 92 -11.50 -6.25 -0.89
CA GLN A 92 -12.61 -6.94 -0.25
C GLN A 92 -13.57 -7.58 -1.25
N THR A 93 -14.45 -8.42 -0.74
CA THR A 93 -15.61 -8.94 -1.48
C THR A 93 -16.71 -7.89 -1.62
N ASP A 94 -17.65 -8.13 -2.55
CA ASP A 94 -18.93 -7.44 -2.60
C ASP A 94 -19.85 -7.86 -1.44
N ARG A 95 -21.11 -7.38 -1.44
CA ARG A 95 -22.11 -7.74 -0.43
C ARG A 95 -22.53 -9.22 -0.45
N GLN A 96 -22.27 -9.94 -1.55
CA GLN A 96 -22.54 -11.36 -1.68
C GLN A 96 -21.36 -12.25 -1.24
N GLY A 97 -20.23 -11.65 -0.87
CA GLY A 97 -19.03 -12.38 -0.48
C GLY A 97 -18.20 -12.87 -1.67
N ILE A 98 -18.32 -12.23 -2.83
CA ILE A 98 -17.60 -12.58 -4.06
C ILE A 98 -16.62 -11.46 -4.39
N TYR A 99 -15.42 -11.80 -4.85
CA TYR A 99 -14.51 -10.83 -5.45
C TYR A 99 -14.99 -10.54 -6.87
N PRO A 100 -15.61 -9.37 -7.12
CA PRO A 100 -16.13 -9.07 -8.44
C PRO A 100 -14.96 -8.81 -9.40
N GLY A 101 -14.90 -9.58 -10.50
CA GLY A 101 -13.85 -9.43 -11.50
C GLY A 101 -14.01 -8.15 -12.32
N GLU A 102 -12.88 -7.58 -12.75
CA GLU A 102 -12.86 -6.64 -13.87
C GLU A 102 -12.72 -7.47 -15.15
N GLY A 103 -13.65 -7.32 -16.08
CA GLY A 103 -13.59 -8.03 -17.35
C GLY A 103 -12.31 -7.65 -18.10
N GLY A 104 -11.40 -8.63 -18.29
CA GLY A 104 -10.16 -8.42 -19.03
C GLY A 104 -8.87 -8.54 -18.22
N ASP A 105 -8.93 -8.63 -16.89
CA ASP A 105 -7.74 -8.87 -16.07
C ASP A 105 -7.10 -10.22 -16.40
N ARG A 106 -5.88 -10.17 -16.94
CA ARG A 106 -5.06 -11.35 -17.29
C ARG A 106 -4.22 -11.85 -16.12
N ASP A 107 -3.98 -10.98 -15.13
CA ASP A 107 -3.22 -11.31 -13.93
C ASP A 107 -4.09 -12.09 -12.94
N ALA A 108 -3.58 -13.27 -12.51
CA ALA A 108 -4.33 -14.15 -11.60
C ALA A 108 -4.50 -13.51 -10.22
N GLY A 109 -3.49 -12.82 -9.70
CA GLY A 109 -3.55 -12.14 -8.41
C GLY A 109 -4.54 -10.98 -8.42
N ILE A 110 -4.58 -10.18 -9.50
CA ILE A 110 -5.59 -9.12 -9.67
C ILE A 110 -7.00 -9.72 -9.63
N ARG A 111 -7.23 -10.86 -10.31
CA ARG A 111 -8.54 -11.52 -10.28
C ARG A 111 -8.92 -11.99 -8.87
N GLN A 112 -7.95 -12.44 -8.06
CA GLN A 112 -8.21 -12.86 -6.68
C GLN A 112 -8.56 -11.68 -5.77
N HIS A 113 -7.94 -10.50 -5.97
CA HIS A 113 -8.28 -9.30 -5.21
C HIS A 113 -9.57 -8.61 -5.69
N GLY A 114 -10.00 -8.90 -6.93
CA GLY A 114 -11.18 -8.29 -7.55
C GLY A 114 -11.05 -6.78 -7.81
N ARG A 115 -12.15 -6.16 -8.27
CA ARG A 115 -12.19 -4.72 -8.56
C ARG A 115 -12.40 -3.82 -7.33
N LEU A 116 -12.90 -4.39 -6.23
CA LEU A 116 -13.08 -3.64 -4.98
C LEU A 116 -11.75 -3.58 -4.24
N ARG A 117 -10.82 -2.77 -4.75
CA ARG A 117 -9.48 -2.54 -4.22
C ARG A 117 -9.08 -1.08 -4.39
N ALA A 118 -8.30 -0.56 -3.45
CA ALA A 118 -7.83 0.82 -3.49
C ALA A 118 -6.58 1.02 -2.63
N TRP A 119 -5.93 2.17 -2.83
CA TRP A 119 -4.78 2.63 -2.08
C TRP A 119 -5.11 3.95 -1.41
N ALA A 120 -4.82 4.08 -0.13
CA ALA A 120 -4.90 5.32 0.62
C ALA A 120 -3.55 5.64 1.24
N ALA A 121 -2.97 6.81 0.94
CA ALA A 121 -1.78 7.27 1.63
C ALA A 121 -2.18 7.99 2.92
N SER A 122 -1.53 7.69 4.03
CA SER A 122 -1.76 8.43 5.26
C SER A 122 -1.33 9.89 5.13
N ASP A 123 -2.14 10.81 5.63
CA ASP A 123 -1.84 12.25 5.69
C ASP A 123 -0.76 12.58 6.75
N ALA A 124 -0.45 13.86 6.92
CA ALA A 124 0.57 14.31 7.88
C ALA A 124 0.28 13.90 9.33
N ASP A 125 -1.00 13.71 9.69
CA ASP A 125 -1.44 13.22 11.00
C ASP A 125 -1.51 11.69 11.08
N GLY A 126 -1.08 11.01 10.02
CA GLY A 126 -1.11 9.56 9.88
C GLY A 126 -2.49 9.01 9.52
N THR A 127 -3.50 9.84 9.23
CA THR A 127 -4.86 9.39 8.98
C THR A 127 -5.04 8.88 7.55
N TYR A 128 -5.74 7.75 7.41
CA TYR A 128 -6.19 7.21 6.14
C TYR A 128 -7.68 6.87 6.20
N THR A 129 -8.36 6.84 5.06
CA THR A 129 -9.79 6.51 4.99
C THR A 129 -10.12 5.79 3.69
N PHE A 130 -10.91 4.72 3.79
CA PHE A 130 -11.59 4.08 2.66
C PHE A 130 -13.08 4.33 2.72
N LEU A 131 -13.66 4.75 1.58
CA LEU A 131 -15.08 4.79 1.34
C LEU A 131 -15.47 3.52 0.60
N THR A 132 -16.31 2.70 1.22
CA THR A 132 -16.63 1.37 0.70
C THR A 132 -18.05 0.93 1.09
N ILE A 133 -18.31 -0.35 0.91
CA ILE A 133 -19.48 -1.05 1.44
C ILE A 133 -19.03 -2.09 2.46
N ARG A 134 -19.92 -2.51 3.33
CA ARG A 134 -19.68 -3.66 4.20
C ARG A 134 -19.58 -4.93 3.35
N PRO A 135 -18.47 -5.70 3.41
CA PRO A 135 -18.31 -6.92 2.60
C PRO A 135 -19.24 -8.03 3.07
N GLY A 136 -19.58 -8.94 2.19
CA GLY A 136 -20.21 -10.21 2.55
C GLY A 136 -19.20 -11.26 3.00
N SER A 137 -19.67 -12.25 3.76
CA SER A 137 -18.91 -13.50 3.99
C SER A 137 -18.92 -14.36 2.73
N TYR A 138 -17.91 -15.20 2.54
CA TYR A 138 -17.85 -16.10 1.39
C TYR A 138 -19.08 -17.06 1.36
N PRO A 139 -19.71 -17.26 0.18
CA PRO A 139 -20.86 -18.15 0.06
C PRO A 139 -20.55 -19.55 0.56
N GLY A 140 -21.45 -20.10 1.38
CA GLY A 140 -21.30 -21.46 1.92
C GLY A 140 -20.16 -21.62 2.95
N SER A 141 -19.59 -20.51 3.44
CA SER A 141 -18.50 -20.52 4.41
C SER A 141 -18.94 -19.86 5.73
N THR A 142 -18.25 -20.19 6.81
CA THR A 142 -18.35 -19.52 8.12
C THR A 142 -17.18 -18.53 8.33
N MET A 143 -16.47 -18.18 7.26
CA MET A 143 -15.43 -17.15 7.31
C MET A 143 -16.10 -15.81 7.62
N PRO A 144 -15.65 -15.08 8.67
CA PRO A 144 -16.20 -13.76 8.96
C PRO A 144 -16.05 -12.78 7.81
N GLN A 145 -16.94 -11.80 7.74
CA GLN A 145 -16.77 -10.62 6.89
C GLN A 145 -15.42 -9.97 7.16
N HIS A 146 -14.66 -9.65 6.12
CA HIS A 146 -13.33 -9.09 6.30
C HIS A 146 -12.92 -8.18 5.14
N ILE A 147 -11.97 -7.29 5.44
CA ILE A 147 -11.25 -6.47 4.47
C ILE A 147 -9.78 -6.78 4.63
N HIS A 148 -9.11 -7.22 3.57
CA HIS A 148 -7.68 -7.46 3.55
C HIS A 148 -6.92 -6.14 3.52
N LEU A 149 -5.83 -6.05 4.28
CA LEU A 149 -4.98 -4.86 4.35
C LEU A 149 -3.52 -5.21 4.14
N TYR A 150 -2.86 -4.38 3.35
CA TYR A 150 -1.41 -4.39 3.18
C TYR A 150 -0.86 -2.99 3.46
N VAL A 151 0.35 -2.94 3.95
CA VAL A 151 1.08 -1.68 4.19
C VAL A 151 2.26 -1.62 3.24
N ILE A 152 2.39 -0.50 2.56
CA ILE A 152 3.53 -0.16 1.71
C ILE A 152 4.21 1.06 2.32
N GLU A 153 5.42 0.87 2.82
CA GLU A 153 6.32 1.95 3.23
C GLU A 153 7.28 2.19 2.05
N PRO A 154 7.11 3.28 1.27
CA PRO A 154 7.83 3.47 0.02
C PRO A 154 9.35 3.34 0.18
N GLY A 155 9.96 2.51 -0.68
CA GLY A 155 11.41 2.27 -0.66
C GLY A 155 11.92 1.46 0.55
N CYS A 156 11.03 0.98 1.43
CA CYS A 156 11.42 0.25 2.62
C CYS A 156 10.78 -1.13 2.75
N ALA A 157 9.46 -1.24 2.84
CA ALA A 157 8.80 -2.53 3.07
C ALA A 157 7.37 -2.58 2.54
N LEU A 158 6.96 -3.75 2.06
CA LEU A 158 5.59 -4.14 1.78
C LEU A 158 5.24 -5.37 2.61
N TYR A 159 4.13 -5.36 3.31
CA TYR A 159 3.68 -6.49 4.13
C TYR A 159 2.17 -6.52 4.33
N TYR A 160 1.65 -7.72 4.51
CA TYR A 160 0.29 -7.98 4.93
C TYR A 160 0.15 -7.76 6.44
N ILE A 161 -0.97 -7.18 6.87
CA ILE A 161 -1.36 -7.03 8.27
C ILE A 161 -2.66 -7.79 8.56
N ASP A 162 -3.04 -7.92 9.84
CA ASP A 162 -4.30 -8.59 10.18
C ASP A 162 -5.49 -7.89 9.50
N ASP A 163 -6.37 -8.69 8.91
CA ASP A 163 -7.61 -8.24 8.28
C ASP A 163 -8.46 -7.41 9.23
N VAL A 164 -9.26 -6.52 8.66
CA VAL A 164 -10.38 -5.92 9.39
C VAL A 164 -11.48 -6.95 9.55
N LEU A 165 -11.80 -7.30 10.77
CA LEU A 165 -12.91 -8.17 11.15
C LEU A 165 -13.92 -7.39 11.98
N PHE A 166 -15.21 -7.64 11.77
CA PHE A 166 -16.28 -6.90 12.40
C PHE A 166 -16.81 -7.63 13.64
N ARG A 167 -16.73 -6.97 14.81
CA ARG A 167 -17.13 -7.56 16.11
C ARG A 167 -18.59 -8.02 16.15
N ASP A 168 -19.46 -7.39 15.39
CA ASP A 168 -20.89 -7.68 15.28
C ASP A 168 -21.22 -8.76 14.23
N ASP A 169 -20.21 -9.32 13.57
CA ASP A 169 -20.41 -10.43 12.61
C ASP A 169 -20.69 -11.73 13.39
N PRO A 170 -21.82 -12.42 13.11
CA PRO A 170 -22.17 -13.67 13.78
C PRO A 170 -21.16 -14.80 13.53
N HIS A 171 -20.40 -14.76 12.43
CA HIS A 171 -19.34 -15.74 12.15
C HIS A 171 -18.05 -15.46 12.92
N LEU A 172 -17.87 -14.27 13.50
CA LEU A 172 -16.68 -13.96 14.31
C LEU A 172 -16.80 -14.57 15.72
N THR A 173 -16.78 -15.89 15.77
CA THR A 173 -16.72 -16.62 17.05
C THR A 173 -15.42 -16.32 17.81
N ALA A 174 -15.38 -16.59 19.11
CA ALA A 174 -14.15 -16.44 19.90
C ALA A 174 -12.98 -17.28 19.35
N SER A 175 -13.28 -18.43 18.75
CA SER A 175 -12.27 -19.28 18.09
C SER A 175 -11.76 -18.64 16.81
N ALA A 176 -12.65 -18.13 15.94
CA ALA A 176 -12.28 -17.43 14.72
C ALA A 176 -11.45 -16.18 15.03
N ALA A 177 -11.86 -15.40 16.02
CA ALA A 177 -11.14 -14.20 16.46
C ALA A 177 -9.70 -14.54 16.92
N ARG A 178 -9.50 -15.57 17.74
CA ARG A 178 -8.15 -16.00 18.17
C ARG A 178 -7.30 -16.50 17.00
N LYS A 179 -7.91 -17.18 16.03
CA LYS A 179 -7.21 -17.69 14.86
C LYS A 179 -6.75 -16.56 13.93
N ALA A 180 -7.60 -15.59 13.69
CA ALA A 180 -7.35 -14.49 12.72
C ALA A 180 -6.51 -13.36 13.32
N ASN A 181 -6.69 -12.99 14.59
CA ASN A 181 -6.00 -11.85 15.20
C ASN A 181 -4.60 -12.24 15.70
N LYS A 182 -3.60 -12.05 14.85
CA LYS A 182 -2.17 -12.27 15.16
C LYS A 182 -1.48 -11.01 15.69
N GLY A 183 -2.19 -9.89 15.70
CA GLY A 183 -1.67 -8.58 16.09
C GLY A 183 -0.71 -7.95 15.08
N ARG A 184 -0.69 -8.45 13.83
CA ARG A 184 0.08 -7.85 12.75
C ARG A 184 -0.44 -6.45 12.45
N GLY A 185 0.41 -5.44 12.56
CA GLY A 185 0.00 -4.05 12.41
C GLY A 185 -0.96 -3.54 13.49
N GLY A 186 -1.13 -4.27 14.62
CA GLY A 186 -2.11 -3.99 15.67
C GLY A 186 -3.36 -4.88 15.58
N GLY A 187 -4.41 -4.55 16.35
CA GLY A 187 -5.63 -5.37 16.39
C GLY A 187 -6.52 -5.18 15.17
N GLY A 188 -6.85 -6.28 14.46
CA GLY A 188 -7.71 -6.28 13.26
C GLY A 188 -9.21 -6.28 13.57
N ILE A 189 -9.64 -6.63 14.80
CA ILE A 189 -11.06 -6.70 15.17
C ILE A 189 -11.57 -5.30 15.54
N VAL A 190 -12.52 -4.79 14.75
CA VAL A 190 -13.12 -3.48 14.93
C VAL A 190 -14.56 -3.58 15.43
N ALA A 191 -15.05 -2.57 16.14
CA ALA A 191 -16.45 -2.42 16.55
C ALA A 191 -17.09 -1.34 15.67
N PRO A 192 -17.82 -1.70 14.60
CA PRO A 192 -18.45 -0.72 13.74
C PRO A 192 -19.61 -0.03 14.49
N VAL A 193 -19.78 1.26 14.22
CA VAL A 193 -20.90 2.04 14.76
C VAL A 193 -21.80 2.52 13.61
N ARG A 194 -23.12 2.48 13.84
CA ARG A 194 -24.08 2.99 12.85
C ARG A 194 -24.10 4.52 12.90
N THR A 195 -24.08 5.14 11.73
CA THR A 195 -24.21 6.58 11.55
C THR A 195 -25.36 6.89 10.58
N ALA A 196 -25.67 8.17 10.39
CA ALA A 196 -26.68 8.57 9.42
C ALA A 196 -26.32 8.13 7.96
N ASP A 197 -25.02 8.10 7.65
CA ASP A 197 -24.49 7.80 6.31
C ASP A 197 -24.07 6.33 6.11
N GLY A 198 -24.33 5.46 7.07
CA GLY A 198 -23.93 4.05 7.02
C GLY A 198 -23.15 3.60 8.24
N TRP A 199 -22.14 2.79 8.05
CA TRP A 199 -21.25 2.29 9.09
C TRP A 199 -19.95 3.09 9.17
N LEU A 200 -19.44 3.27 10.38
CA LEU A 200 -18.09 3.77 10.65
C LEU A 200 -17.31 2.69 11.40
N ALA A 201 -16.15 2.32 10.88
CA ALA A 201 -15.21 1.42 11.54
C ALA A 201 -13.82 2.08 11.64
N ARG A 202 -13.10 1.81 12.73
CA ARG A 202 -11.75 2.34 12.95
C ARG A 202 -10.75 1.22 13.08
N ARG A 203 -9.68 1.27 12.25
CA ARG A 203 -8.55 0.35 12.24
C ARG A 203 -7.24 1.14 12.30
N ASP A 204 -6.67 1.30 13.49
CA ASP A 204 -5.36 1.94 13.64
C ASP A 204 -4.25 0.94 13.33
N ILE A 205 -3.17 1.41 12.69
CA ILE A 205 -2.04 0.61 12.24
C ILE A 205 -0.77 1.06 12.98
N VAL A 206 -0.06 0.10 13.56
CA VAL A 206 1.28 0.31 14.12
C VAL A 206 2.28 -0.37 13.18
N LEU A 207 3.14 0.42 12.57
CA LEU A 207 4.11 -0.06 11.58
C LEU A 207 5.04 -1.11 12.16
N GLY A 208 5.29 -2.17 11.38
CA GLY A 208 6.18 -3.26 11.73
C GLY A 208 5.73 -4.14 12.89
N ARG A 209 4.60 -3.83 13.57
CA ARG A 209 4.15 -4.60 14.73
C ARG A 209 3.83 -6.05 14.35
N ASN A 210 4.51 -7.00 14.98
CA ASN A 210 4.40 -8.44 14.75
C ASN A 210 4.62 -8.85 13.28
N ILE A 211 5.43 -8.10 12.54
CA ILE A 211 5.82 -8.42 11.16
C ILE A 211 7.19 -9.09 11.18
N PRO A 212 7.29 -10.40 10.83
CA PRO A 212 8.57 -11.08 10.74
C PRO A 212 9.49 -10.42 9.69
N GLY A 213 10.74 -10.16 10.06
CA GLY A 213 11.72 -9.56 9.16
C GLY A 213 11.50 -8.08 8.83
N TYR A 214 10.66 -7.37 9.61
CA TYR A 214 10.50 -5.93 9.43
C TYR A 214 11.83 -5.18 9.63
N PRO A 215 12.28 -4.35 8.66
CA PRO A 215 13.61 -3.76 8.68
C PRO A 215 13.74 -2.52 9.59
N GLY A 216 12.63 -1.99 10.13
CA GLY A 216 12.65 -0.73 10.83
C GLY A 216 12.78 0.46 9.86
N CYS A 217 11.69 0.78 9.16
CA CYS A 217 11.69 1.87 8.19
C CYS A 217 11.89 3.23 8.85
N ALA A 218 12.85 4.02 8.33
CA ALA A 218 13.05 5.39 8.77
C ALA A 218 11.81 6.26 8.49
N PRO A 219 11.58 7.33 9.29
CA PRO A 219 10.51 8.29 9.04
C PRO A 219 10.71 9.05 7.73
#